data_7e7190473937757ee4403914eba53eb0
#
_entry.id   7e7190473937757ee4403914eba53eb0
#
_cell.length_a   1.000
_cell.length_b   1.000
_cell.length_c   1.000
_cell.angle_alpha   90.00
_cell.angle_beta   90.00
_cell.angle_gamma   90.00
#
_symmetry.space_group_name_H-M   'P 1'
#
loop_
_entity.id
_entity.type
_entity.pdbx_description
1 polymer ?
#
loop_
_entity_poly.entity_id
_entity_poly.type
_entity_poly.pdbx_seq_one_letter_code
_entity_poly.pdbx_strand_id
1 'polypeptide(L)'
;MEFHVPELDAADLDDAADLTGADMPSPSAYLSAQQKNGKPLGADIVYKETWLWLKQRGCEKHVNKRLLESYSQAFARFVQCEEALSTYGLLGKHPTTGGVIASPFVQMSQTFQKQANLLWYEIFDIVKQNCTTKFDGTPQDDLMEQLLSSRK
;
A
#
# COMPACT_ATOMS: atom_id res chain seq x y z
N MET A 1 11.18 -13.91 7.50
CA MET A 1 11.37 -12.84 6.53
C MET A 1 10.65 -11.62 7.09
N GLU A 2 11.38 -10.70 7.68
CA GLU A 2 10.80 -9.42 8.07
C GLU A 2 10.53 -8.62 6.79
N PHE A 3 9.28 -8.40 6.50
CA PHE A 3 8.91 -7.41 5.49
C PHE A 3 9.28 -6.06 6.07
N HIS A 4 10.44 -5.59 5.72
CA HIS A 4 10.86 -4.24 6.03
C HIS A 4 10.04 -3.31 5.12
N VAL A 5 8.94 -2.78 5.65
CA VAL A 5 8.35 -1.57 5.07
C VAL A 5 9.45 -0.52 5.21
N PRO A 6 9.97 0.04 4.11
CA PRO A 6 11.00 1.05 4.23
C PRO A 6 10.46 2.16 5.14
N GLU A 7 11.12 2.32 6.26
CA GLU A 7 10.87 3.47 7.15
C GLU A 7 11.23 4.70 6.33
N LEU A 8 10.21 5.44 5.90
CA LEU A 8 10.42 6.77 5.35
C LEU A 8 11.14 7.58 6.42
N ASP A 9 12.35 8.00 6.11
CA ASP A 9 13.10 8.83 7.00
C ASP A 9 12.30 10.13 7.25
N ALA A 10 12.27 10.59 8.50
CA ALA A 10 11.60 11.84 8.84
C ALA A 10 12.10 13.02 7.97
N ALA A 11 13.33 12.93 7.48
CA ALA A 11 13.91 13.87 6.53
C ALA A 11 13.20 13.87 5.16
N ASP A 12 12.77 12.71 4.67
CA ASP A 12 12.01 12.61 3.41
C ASP A 12 10.61 13.22 3.52
N LEU A 13 10.06 13.26 4.74
CA LEU A 13 8.77 13.90 5.01
C LEU A 13 8.90 15.43 5.15
N ASP A 14 10.00 15.93 5.64
CA ASP A 14 10.27 17.37 5.73
C ASP A 14 10.59 17.98 4.36
N ASP A 15 11.34 17.30 3.51
CA ASP A 15 11.59 17.73 2.12
C ASP A 15 10.29 17.76 1.29
N ALA A 16 9.33 16.92 1.61
CA ALA A 16 8.03 16.92 0.93
C ALA A 16 7.14 18.11 1.34
N ALA A 17 7.30 18.63 2.55
CA ALA A 17 6.59 19.82 3.01
C ALA A 17 7.08 21.10 2.34
N ASP A 18 8.32 21.12 1.90
CA ASP A 18 8.94 22.25 1.18
C ASP A 18 8.58 22.30 -0.32
N LEU A 19 7.99 21.24 -0.86
CA LEU A 19 7.48 21.24 -2.22
C LEU A 19 6.20 22.08 -2.26
N THR A 20 6.31 23.29 -2.73
CA THR A 20 5.23 24.28 -2.88
C THR A 20 3.90 23.70 -3.34
N GLY A 21 2.91 23.70 -2.48
CA GLY A 21 1.58 23.20 -2.75
C GLY A 21 0.80 22.90 -1.48
N ALA A 22 -0.34 22.30 -1.58
CA ALA A 22 -1.16 21.97 -0.41
C ALA A 22 -0.44 21.00 0.54
N ASP A 23 -0.49 21.30 1.85
CA ASP A 23 -0.06 20.38 2.89
C ASP A 23 -0.78 19.03 2.74
N MET A 24 -0.08 17.95 3.05
CA MET A 24 -0.68 16.63 3.02
C MET A 24 -1.88 16.57 3.97
N PRO A 25 -3.10 16.22 3.48
CA PRO A 25 -4.24 16.05 4.37
C PRO A 25 -3.96 14.96 5.40
N SER A 26 -4.23 15.24 6.67
CA SER A 26 -4.05 14.23 7.71
C SER A 26 -4.89 12.99 7.42
N PRO A 27 -4.31 11.79 7.44
CA PRO A 27 -5.06 10.56 7.24
C PRO A 27 -6.08 10.36 8.37
N SER A 28 -7.22 9.76 8.04
CA SER A 28 -8.23 9.42 9.02
C SER A 28 -7.70 8.44 10.07
N ALA A 29 -8.24 8.52 11.27
CA ALA A 29 -7.76 7.76 12.42
C ALA A 29 -7.73 6.23 12.20
N TYR A 30 -8.63 5.69 11.36
CA TYR A 30 -8.67 4.25 11.10
C TYR A 30 -7.42 3.72 10.36
N LEU A 31 -6.67 4.59 9.66
CA LEU A 31 -5.41 4.21 9.02
C LEU A 31 -4.28 3.96 10.02
N SER A 32 -4.39 4.53 11.22
CA SER A 32 -3.45 4.33 12.33
C SER A 32 -3.86 3.18 13.25
N ALA A 33 -4.74 2.30 12.79
CA ALA A 33 -5.21 1.16 13.56
C ALA A 33 -4.06 0.21 13.92
N GLN A 34 -4.17 -0.41 15.08
CA GLN A 34 -3.28 -1.46 15.51
C GLN A 34 -3.87 -2.84 15.19
N GLN A 35 -3.01 -3.80 14.88
CA GLN A 35 -3.38 -5.19 14.80
C GLN A 35 -3.69 -5.74 16.20
N LYS A 36 -4.34 -6.90 16.26
CA LYS A 36 -4.66 -7.56 17.54
C LYS A 36 -3.43 -7.81 18.42
N ASN A 37 -2.27 -8.03 17.81
CA ASN A 37 -1.00 -8.23 18.51
C ASN A 37 -0.30 -6.94 18.97
N GLY A 38 -0.91 -5.77 18.74
CA GLY A 38 -0.36 -4.47 19.10
C GLY A 38 0.57 -3.85 18.03
N LYS A 39 0.94 -4.57 16.98
CA LYS A 39 1.69 -3.99 15.87
C LYS A 39 0.85 -2.96 15.12
N PRO A 40 1.44 -1.83 14.67
CA PRO A 40 0.73 -0.92 13.80
C PRO A 40 0.38 -1.61 12.48
N LEU A 41 -0.79 -1.31 11.92
CA LEU A 41 -1.21 -1.84 10.64
C LEU A 41 -0.36 -1.30 9.48
N GLY A 42 0.10 -0.05 9.57
CA GLY A 42 0.94 0.59 8.57
C GLY A 42 0.21 1.23 7.41
N ALA A 43 -1.12 1.32 7.45
CA ALA A 43 -1.90 1.95 6.39
C ALA A 43 -1.61 3.46 6.24
N ASP A 44 -1.30 4.14 7.33
CA ASP A 44 -0.89 5.54 7.34
C ASP A 44 0.44 5.76 6.59
N ILE A 45 1.35 4.82 6.67
CA ILE A 45 2.63 4.85 5.93
C ILE A 45 2.36 4.74 4.43
N VAL A 46 1.54 3.78 4.03
CA VAL A 46 1.15 3.59 2.61
C VAL A 46 0.47 4.85 2.07
N TYR A 47 -0.39 5.48 2.88
CA TYR A 47 -1.05 6.73 2.54
C TYR A 47 -0.03 7.85 2.25
N LYS A 48 0.92 8.05 3.14
CA LYS A 48 1.96 9.08 3.00
C LYS A 48 2.84 8.84 1.77
N GLU A 49 3.32 7.62 1.58
CA GLU A 49 4.13 7.25 0.42
C GLU A 49 3.40 7.52 -0.90
N THR A 50 2.14 7.11 -0.99
CA THR A 50 1.34 7.28 -2.20
C THR A 50 1.03 8.75 -2.44
N TRP A 51 0.73 9.50 -1.40
CA TRP A 51 0.50 10.95 -1.52
C TRP A 51 1.75 11.68 -2.02
N LEU A 52 2.94 11.34 -1.49
CA LEU A 52 4.21 11.91 -1.94
C LEU A 52 4.47 11.59 -3.42
N TRP A 53 4.22 10.36 -3.82
CA TRP A 53 4.33 9.94 -5.21
C TRP A 53 3.39 10.76 -6.12
N LEU A 54 2.16 11.01 -5.69
CA LEU A 54 1.21 11.87 -6.39
C LEU A 54 1.69 13.32 -6.47
N LYS A 55 2.23 13.85 -5.37
CA LYS A 55 2.72 15.22 -5.31
C LYS A 55 3.89 15.46 -6.25
N GLN A 56 4.83 14.53 -6.32
CA GLN A 56 5.96 14.60 -7.25
C GLN A 56 5.50 14.71 -8.72
N ARG A 57 4.30 14.24 -9.02
CA ARG A 57 3.69 14.26 -10.36
C ARG A 57 2.66 15.37 -10.55
N GLY A 58 2.46 16.20 -9.53
CA GLY A 58 1.49 17.29 -9.56
C GLY A 58 0.04 16.86 -9.56
N CYS A 59 -0.24 15.66 -9.07
CA CYS A 59 -1.58 15.03 -9.13
C CYS A 59 -2.27 14.91 -7.78
N GLU A 60 -1.68 15.38 -6.69
CA GLU A 60 -2.19 15.22 -5.33
C GLU A 60 -3.58 15.82 -5.11
N LYS A 61 -3.92 16.87 -5.87
CA LYS A 61 -5.23 17.54 -5.80
C LYS A 61 -6.34 16.82 -6.58
N HIS A 62 -5.97 15.95 -7.51
CA HIS A 62 -6.90 15.27 -8.40
C HIS A 62 -7.39 13.94 -7.81
N VAL A 63 -6.69 13.38 -6.84
CA VAL A 63 -7.06 12.14 -6.17
C VAL A 63 -7.84 12.44 -4.91
N ASN A 64 -9.03 11.85 -4.81
CA ASN A 64 -9.86 12.00 -3.62
C ASN A 64 -9.18 11.34 -2.41
N LYS A 65 -9.16 12.04 -1.29
CA LYS A 65 -8.60 11.54 -0.02
C LYS A 65 -9.17 10.17 0.37
N ARG A 66 -10.48 9.96 0.20
CA ARG A 66 -11.13 8.69 0.54
C ARG A 66 -10.67 7.53 -0.33
N LEU A 67 -10.44 7.81 -1.62
CA LEU A 67 -9.88 6.81 -2.55
C LEU A 67 -8.47 6.40 -2.12
N LEU A 68 -7.63 7.37 -1.78
CA LEU A 68 -6.28 7.14 -1.30
C LEU A 68 -6.27 6.38 0.03
N GLU A 69 -7.15 6.72 0.95
CA GLU A 69 -7.30 6.02 2.23
C GLU A 69 -7.78 4.57 2.03
N SER A 70 -8.76 4.36 1.16
CA SER A 70 -9.28 3.02 0.84
C SER A 70 -8.20 2.12 0.24
N TYR A 71 -7.41 2.65 -0.69
CA TYR A 71 -6.26 1.94 -1.24
C TYR A 71 -5.24 1.58 -0.15
N SER A 72 -4.88 2.54 0.67
CA SER A 72 -3.88 2.35 1.72
C SER A 72 -4.30 1.29 2.75
N GLN A 73 -5.57 1.31 3.14
CA GLN A 73 -6.12 0.32 4.07
C GLN A 73 -6.17 -1.07 3.45
N ALA A 74 -6.65 -1.20 2.21
CA ALA A 74 -6.72 -2.49 1.52
C ALA A 74 -5.33 -3.10 1.34
N PHE A 75 -4.36 -2.32 0.94
CA PHE A 75 -2.97 -2.77 0.79
C PHE A 75 -2.37 -3.21 2.13
N ALA A 76 -2.56 -2.43 3.19
CA ALA A 76 -2.06 -2.77 4.53
C ALA A 76 -2.70 -4.06 5.06
N ARG A 77 -3.99 -4.28 4.83
CA ARG A 77 -4.66 -5.54 5.19
C ARG A 77 -4.16 -6.73 4.36
N PHE A 78 -3.87 -6.52 3.09
CA PHE A 78 -3.21 -7.54 2.27
C PHE A 78 -1.87 -7.96 2.88
N VAL A 79 -1.02 -7.01 3.24
CA VAL A 79 0.28 -7.29 3.88
C VAL A 79 0.09 -8.03 5.21
N GLN A 80 -0.89 -7.63 6.02
CA GLN A 80 -1.21 -8.32 7.27
C GLN A 80 -1.60 -9.79 7.05
N CYS A 81 -2.39 -10.06 6.01
CA CYS A 81 -2.77 -11.43 5.66
C CYS A 81 -1.58 -12.26 5.19
N GLU A 82 -0.68 -11.67 4.40
CA GLU A 82 0.56 -12.32 3.95
C GLU A 82 1.48 -12.66 5.12
N GLU A 83 1.63 -11.77 6.09
CA GLU A 83 2.39 -12.03 7.31
C GLU A 83 1.75 -13.17 8.13
N ALA A 84 0.42 -13.21 8.22
CA ALA A 84 -0.30 -14.28 8.89
C ALA A 84 -0.11 -15.62 8.19
N LEU A 85 -0.13 -15.64 6.85
CA LEU A 85 0.15 -16.85 6.07
C LEU A 85 1.58 -17.35 6.29
N SER A 86 2.55 -16.46 6.37
CA SER A 86 3.94 -16.82 6.68
C SER A 86 4.11 -17.37 8.08
N THR A 87 3.31 -16.89 9.04
CA THR A 87 3.38 -17.31 10.45
C THR A 87 2.63 -18.63 10.68
N TYR A 88 1.42 -18.76 10.14
CA TYR A 88 0.53 -19.89 10.42
C TYR A 88 0.47 -20.93 9.31
N GLY A 89 1.01 -20.64 8.13
CA GLY A 89 1.02 -21.52 6.96
C GLY A 89 -0.25 -21.47 6.13
N LEU A 90 -0.19 -22.13 4.97
CA LEU A 90 -1.27 -22.14 3.99
C LEU A 90 -2.42 -23.10 4.32
N LEU A 91 -2.18 -24.03 5.22
CA LEU A 91 -3.15 -25.06 5.61
C LEU A 91 -3.62 -24.82 7.03
N GLY A 92 -4.89 -25.11 7.26
CA GLY A 92 -5.52 -25.07 8.58
C GLY A 92 -6.34 -26.32 8.84
N LYS A 93 -7.03 -26.35 9.98
CA LYS A 93 -7.95 -27.44 10.34
C LYS A 93 -9.38 -26.94 10.34
N HIS A 94 -10.26 -27.73 9.74
CA HIS A 94 -11.68 -27.44 9.80
C HIS A 94 -12.18 -27.53 11.25
N PRO A 95 -12.92 -26.53 11.77
CA PRO A 95 -13.27 -26.48 13.19
C PRO A 95 -14.20 -27.62 13.64
N THR A 96 -14.98 -28.18 12.73
CA THR A 96 -15.94 -29.26 13.03
C THR A 96 -15.39 -30.65 12.73
N THR A 97 -14.77 -30.85 11.58
CA THR A 97 -14.30 -32.16 11.12
C THR A 97 -12.84 -32.46 11.43
N GLY A 98 -12.05 -31.44 11.77
CA GLY A 98 -10.59 -31.55 11.95
C GLY A 98 -9.81 -31.84 10.67
N GLY A 99 -10.49 -31.91 9.51
CA GLY A 99 -9.85 -32.12 8.21
C GLY A 99 -8.97 -30.96 7.79
N VAL A 100 -7.98 -31.25 6.94
CA VAL A 100 -7.08 -30.23 6.37
C VAL A 100 -7.84 -29.36 5.38
N ILE A 101 -7.79 -28.05 5.56
CA ILE A 101 -8.38 -27.05 4.68
C ILE A 101 -7.36 -25.95 4.37
N ALA A 102 -7.65 -25.15 3.34
CA ALA A 102 -6.87 -23.92 3.14
C ALA A 102 -7.08 -22.97 4.32
N SER A 103 -6.02 -22.28 4.73
CA SER A 103 -6.11 -21.25 5.76
C SER A 103 -7.11 -20.16 5.31
N PRO A 104 -7.98 -19.66 6.21
CA PRO A 104 -8.89 -18.53 5.88
C PRO A 104 -8.14 -17.30 5.40
N PHE A 105 -6.91 -17.11 5.81
CA PHE A 105 -6.07 -15.99 5.39
C PHE A 105 -5.73 -16.00 3.89
N VAL A 106 -5.73 -17.17 3.24
CA VAL A 106 -5.50 -17.29 1.79
C VAL A 106 -6.56 -16.52 1.01
N GLN A 107 -7.83 -16.76 1.32
CA GLN A 107 -8.95 -16.11 0.64
C GLN A 107 -9.01 -14.61 0.97
N MET A 108 -8.78 -14.25 2.24
CA MET A 108 -8.74 -12.88 2.69
C MET A 108 -7.62 -12.10 2.00
N SER A 109 -6.43 -12.67 1.89
CA SER A 109 -5.30 -12.08 1.18
C SER A 109 -5.64 -11.80 -0.28
N GLN A 110 -6.23 -12.75 -0.99
CA GLN A 110 -6.64 -12.58 -2.38
C GLN A 110 -7.70 -11.49 -2.54
N THR A 111 -8.65 -11.41 -1.63
CA THR A 111 -9.71 -10.40 -1.64
C THR A 111 -9.12 -8.99 -1.46
N PHE A 112 -8.25 -8.81 -0.47
CA PHE A 112 -7.61 -7.52 -0.23
C PHE A 112 -6.68 -7.11 -1.35
N GLN A 113 -5.95 -8.06 -1.94
CA GLN A 113 -5.10 -7.80 -3.10
C GLN A 113 -5.91 -7.30 -4.30
N LYS A 114 -7.03 -7.95 -4.62
CA LYS A 114 -7.92 -7.52 -5.69
C LYS A 114 -8.48 -6.12 -5.45
N GLN A 115 -8.93 -5.84 -4.23
CA GLN A 115 -9.45 -4.53 -3.86
C GLN A 115 -8.36 -3.46 -3.99
N ALA A 116 -7.17 -3.72 -3.48
CA ALA A 116 -6.05 -2.80 -3.59
C ALA A 116 -5.68 -2.52 -5.04
N ASN A 117 -5.65 -3.55 -5.89
CA ASN A 117 -5.33 -3.40 -7.31
C ASN A 117 -6.39 -2.57 -8.05
N LEU A 118 -7.68 -2.81 -7.80
CA LEU A 118 -8.76 -2.03 -8.40
C LEU A 118 -8.66 -0.56 -8.03
N LEU A 119 -8.44 -0.26 -6.76
CA LEU A 119 -8.29 1.10 -6.26
C LEU A 119 -7.02 1.76 -6.81
N TRP A 120 -5.94 1.01 -6.94
CA TRP A 120 -4.71 1.49 -7.55
C TRP A 120 -4.91 1.86 -9.02
N TYR A 121 -5.62 1.05 -9.80
CA TYR A 121 -5.93 1.37 -11.19
C TYR A 121 -6.77 2.64 -11.32
N GLU A 122 -7.71 2.87 -10.41
CA GLU A 122 -8.47 4.12 -10.38
C GLU A 122 -7.56 5.33 -10.12
N ILE A 123 -6.65 5.23 -9.15
CA ILE A 123 -5.66 6.26 -8.86
C ILE A 123 -4.75 6.48 -10.08
N PHE A 124 -4.27 5.41 -10.67
CA PHE A 124 -3.37 5.45 -11.82
C PHE A 124 -4.01 6.10 -13.05
N ASP A 125 -5.28 5.81 -13.31
CA ASP A 125 -6.02 6.45 -14.41
C ASP A 125 -6.14 7.95 -14.20
N ILE A 126 -6.39 8.41 -12.99
CA ILE A 126 -6.41 9.84 -12.65
C ILE A 126 -5.04 10.47 -12.91
N VAL A 127 -3.97 9.81 -12.51
CA VAL A 127 -2.60 10.27 -12.72
C VAL A 127 -2.27 10.37 -14.22
N LYS A 128 -2.64 9.37 -15.00
CA LYS A 128 -2.42 9.37 -16.47
C LYS A 128 -3.12 10.53 -17.15
N GLN A 129 -4.29 10.92 -16.68
CA GLN A 129 -5.09 12.01 -17.28
C GLN A 129 -4.61 13.39 -16.84
N ASN A 130 -4.04 13.53 -15.65
CA ASN A 130 -3.77 14.82 -15.00
C ASN A 130 -2.29 15.07 -14.68
N CYS A 131 -1.39 14.16 -15.02
CA CYS A 131 0.02 14.31 -14.72
C CYS A 131 0.60 15.51 -15.47
N THR A 132 1.15 16.46 -14.74
CA THR A 132 1.76 17.69 -15.29
C THR A 132 3.25 17.52 -15.58
N THR A 133 3.88 16.50 -15.04
CA THR A 133 5.29 16.17 -15.27
C THR A 133 5.39 14.95 -16.18
N LYS A 134 6.56 14.81 -16.84
CA LYS A 134 6.80 13.62 -17.66
C LYS A 134 6.67 12.37 -16.79
N PHE A 135 5.88 11.43 -17.24
CA PHE A 135 5.60 10.21 -16.51
C PHE A 135 6.78 9.23 -16.67
N ASP A 136 7.52 9.04 -15.61
CA ASP A 136 8.70 8.15 -15.57
C ASP A 136 8.41 6.80 -14.87
N GLY A 137 7.17 6.33 -14.93
CA GLY A 137 6.78 5.04 -14.39
C GLY A 137 6.13 5.10 -13.01
N THR A 138 5.74 3.94 -12.51
CA THR A 138 5.20 3.76 -11.16
C THR A 138 6.30 3.34 -10.19
N PRO A 139 6.11 3.46 -8.87
CA PRO A 139 7.05 2.89 -7.90
C PRO A 139 7.31 1.39 -8.08
N GLN A 140 6.33 0.69 -8.68
CA GLN A 140 6.46 -0.73 -9.02
C GLN A 140 7.30 -0.95 -10.28
N ASP A 141 7.23 -0.04 -11.24
CA ASP A 141 8.01 -0.09 -12.48
C ASP A 141 9.49 0.17 -12.23
N ASP A 142 9.83 1.07 -11.33
CA ASP A 142 11.22 1.34 -10.93
C ASP A 142 11.89 0.07 -10.40
N LEU A 143 11.18 -0.73 -9.61
CA LEU A 143 11.68 -2.00 -9.12
C LEU A 143 11.88 -3.01 -10.25
N MET A 144 10.92 -3.08 -11.18
CA MET A 144 11.02 -3.96 -12.36
C MET A 144 12.15 -3.53 -13.29
N GLU A 145 12.34 -2.25 -13.49
CA GLU A 145 13.42 -1.71 -14.30
C GLU A 145 14.79 -2.00 -13.68
N GLN A 146 14.93 -1.84 -12.38
CA GLN A 146 16.14 -2.23 -11.64
C GLN A 146 16.43 -3.72 -11.77
N LEU A 147 15.44 -4.57 -11.67
CA LEU A 147 15.59 -6.03 -11.84
C LEU A 147 15.97 -6.41 -13.26
N LEU A 148 15.42 -5.72 -14.27
CA LEU A 148 15.75 -5.97 -15.67
C LEU A 148 17.14 -5.45 -16.05
N SER A 149 17.56 -4.30 -15.52
CA SER A 149 18.88 -3.73 -15.76
C SER A 149 20.01 -4.51 -15.09
N SER A 150 19.74 -5.18 -13.98
CA SER A 150 20.70 -6.02 -13.27
C SER A 150 21.00 -7.37 -13.97
N ARG A 151 20.24 -7.70 -15.02
CA ARG A 151 20.42 -8.95 -15.82
C ARG A 151 21.29 -8.81 -17.05
N LYS A 152 21.84 -7.64 -17.29
CA LYS A 152 22.78 -7.42 -18.41
C LYS A 152 24.21 -7.70 -18.00
#